data_ebd9c0776a24d3b5d90c77a6ecb0ca65
#
_entry.id   ebd9c0776a24d3b5d90c77a6ecb0ca65
#
_cell.length_a   1.000
_cell.length_b   1.000
_cell.length_c   1.000
_cell.angle_alpha   90.00
_cell.angle_beta   90.00
_cell.angle_gamma   90.00
#
_symmetry.space_group_name_H-M   'P 1'
#
loop_
_entity.id
_entity.type
_entity.pdbx_description
1 polymer ?
#
loop_
_entity_poly.entity_id
_entity_poly.type
_entity_poly.pdbx_seq_one_letter_code
_entity_poly.pdbx_strand_id
1 'polypeptide(L)'
;MVRDPDVLVRLRRLQTEIAVDISALKERERETGDLVRRWDAAGSIGRPEVALLAVNLHAWYTAFESLLERVARLLDQTVPTGSSWHNDLMEQMRIDVPGLRRALVPSETVVPLYELRKFRHFFRNAYTLDLDLAKVGARARDLEAAAPSVIEALDRFAEELARAIQELTRS
;
A
#
# COMPACT_ATOMS: atom_id res chain seq x y z
N MET A 1 -15.28 10.73 31.89
CA MET A 1 -14.44 9.72 31.20
C MET A 1 -13.07 10.34 30.97
N VAL A 2 -12.04 9.89 31.67
CA VAL A 2 -10.69 10.46 31.59
C VAL A 2 -10.17 10.16 30.18
N ARG A 3 -9.98 11.22 29.39
CA ARG A 3 -9.34 11.07 28.07
C ARG A 3 -7.88 10.74 28.31
N ASP A 4 -7.44 9.63 27.75
CA ASP A 4 -6.02 9.31 27.69
C ASP A 4 -5.37 10.24 26.64
N PRO A 5 -4.61 11.28 27.04
CA PRO A 5 -3.97 12.21 26.11
C PRO A 5 -3.01 11.47 25.15
N ASP A 6 -2.51 10.31 25.53
CA ASP A 6 -1.64 9.48 24.71
C ASP A 6 -2.36 8.91 23.49
N VAL A 7 -3.68 8.66 23.59
CA VAL A 7 -4.47 8.17 22.42
C VAL A 7 -4.51 9.22 21.31
N LEU A 8 -4.79 10.47 21.65
CA LEU A 8 -4.85 11.55 20.67
C LEU A 8 -3.49 11.80 19.99
N VAL A 9 -2.41 11.75 20.79
CA VAL A 9 -1.05 11.88 20.25
C VAL A 9 -0.73 10.75 19.27
N ARG A 10 -1.08 9.50 19.63
CA ARG A 10 -0.87 8.33 18.75
C ARG A 10 -1.69 8.41 17.46
N LEU A 11 -2.95 8.83 17.53
CA LEU A 11 -3.78 9.00 16.34
C LEU A 11 -3.27 10.11 15.42
N ARG A 12 -2.83 11.25 15.95
CA ARG A 12 -2.22 12.32 15.15
C ARG A 12 -0.92 11.89 14.49
N ARG A 13 -0.10 11.11 15.21
CA ARG A 13 1.11 10.53 14.64
C ARG A 13 0.77 9.58 13.49
N LEU A 14 -0.19 8.67 13.68
CA LEU A 14 -0.67 7.79 12.62
C LEU A 14 -1.16 8.59 11.42
N GLN A 15 -1.98 9.61 11.62
CA GLN A 15 -2.48 10.49 10.56
C GLN A 15 -1.33 11.08 9.72
N THR A 16 -0.28 11.55 10.39
CA THR A 16 0.90 12.11 9.69
C THR A 16 1.64 11.03 8.90
N GLU A 17 1.88 9.88 9.50
CA GLU A 17 2.63 8.77 8.88
C GLU A 17 1.88 8.21 7.66
N ILE A 18 0.56 7.98 7.76
CA ILE A 18 -0.22 7.48 6.60
C ILE A 18 -0.34 8.51 5.47
N ALA A 19 -0.38 9.81 5.79
CA ALA A 19 -0.40 10.84 4.75
C ALA A 19 0.89 10.82 3.91
N VAL A 20 2.04 10.62 4.56
CA VAL A 20 3.33 10.44 3.88
C VAL A 20 3.33 9.18 3.01
N ASP A 21 2.85 8.04 3.56
CA ASP A 21 2.80 6.78 2.82
C ASP A 21 1.84 6.87 1.61
N ILE A 22 0.65 7.46 1.77
CA ILE A 22 -0.31 7.66 0.67
C ILE A 22 0.30 8.54 -0.43
N SER A 23 1.01 9.61 -0.06
CA SER A 23 1.70 10.46 -1.02
C SER A 23 2.77 9.69 -1.81
N ALA A 24 3.55 8.86 -1.12
CA ALA A 24 4.55 8.00 -1.77
C ALA A 24 3.90 6.96 -2.71
N LEU A 25 2.77 6.35 -2.32
CA LEU A 25 2.02 5.42 -3.17
C LEU A 25 1.52 6.10 -4.44
N LYS A 26 0.93 7.30 -4.34
CA LYS A 26 0.45 8.09 -5.48
C LYS A 26 1.59 8.45 -6.44
N GLU A 27 2.75 8.83 -5.92
CA GLU A 27 3.91 9.17 -6.73
C GLU A 27 4.43 7.93 -7.50
N ARG A 28 4.56 6.77 -6.82
CA ARG A 28 5.00 5.52 -7.48
C ARG A 28 4.00 5.02 -8.51
N GLU A 29 2.69 5.14 -8.25
CA GLU A 29 1.65 4.84 -9.22
C GLU A 29 1.79 5.71 -10.47
N ARG A 30 1.91 7.03 -10.30
CA ARG A 30 2.09 7.99 -11.40
C ARG A 30 3.33 7.68 -12.23
N GLU A 31 4.49 7.48 -11.60
CA GLU A 31 5.74 7.14 -12.29
C GLU A 31 5.63 5.82 -13.05
N THR A 32 4.99 4.81 -12.46
CA THR A 32 4.76 3.52 -13.10
C THR A 32 3.86 3.68 -14.32
N GLY A 33 2.75 4.40 -14.19
CA GLY A 33 1.84 4.67 -15.31
C GLY A 33 2.50 5.45 -16.44
N ASP A 34 3.37 6.42 -16.13
CA ASP A 34 4.14 7.16 -17.14
C ASP A 34 5.09 6.23 -17.92
N LEU A 35 5.76 5.31 -17.24
CA LEU A 35 6.65 4.33 -17.86
C LEU A 35 5.88 3.33 -18.72
N VAL A 36 4.74 2.84 -18.24
CA VAL A 36 3.88 1.92 -18.99
C VAL A 36 3.33 2.57 -20.24
N ARG A 37 2.83 3.82 -20.17
CA ARG A 37 2.35 4.57 -21.35
C ARG A 37 3.45 4.77 -22.39
N ARG A 38 4.68 5.09 -21.96
CA ARG A 38 5.83 5.20 -22.88
C ARG A 38 6.16 3.86 -23.53
N TRP A 39 6.09 2.78 -22.77
CA TRP A 39 6.28 1.44 -23.31
C TRP A 39 5.25 1.10 -24.38
N ASP A 40 3.96 1.33 -24.09
CA ASP A 40 2.88 1.05 -25.03
C ASP A 40 3.01 1.86 -26.33
N ALA A 41 3.39 3.13 -26.22
CA ALA A 41 3.56 4.01 -27.37
C ALA A 41 4.78 3.64 -28.23
N ALA A 42 5.87 3.17 -27.62
CA ALA A 42 7.13 2.85 -28.33
C ALA A 42 7.25 1.36 -28.72
N GLY A 43 6.34 0.49 -28.19
CA GLY A 43 6.41 -0.96 -28.36
C GLY A 43 7.52 -1.65 -27.57
N SER A 44 8.46 -0.90 -27.00
CA SER A 44 9.55 -1.41 -26.16
C SER A 44 10.10 -0.32 -25.26
N ILE A 45 10.75 -0.73 -24.17
CA ILE A 45 11.55 0.15 -23.28
C ILE A 45 12.92 -0.45 -23.04
N GLY A 46 13.87 0.40 -22.67
CA GLY A 46 15.25 -0.02 -22.40
C GLY A 46 15.41 -0.67 -21.02
N ARG A 47 16.57 -1.30 -20.81
CA ARG A 47 16.90 -1.90 -19.50
C ARG A 47 16.81 -0.93 -18.31
N PRO A 48 17.23 0.34 -18.43
CA PRO A 48 17.10 1.30 -17.33
C PRO A 48 15.64 1.53 -16.91
N GLU A 49 14.73 1.65 -17.87
CA GLU A 49 13.29 1.83 -17.60
C GLU A 49 12.67 0.58 -16.96
N VAL A 50 13.07 -0.61 -17.40
CA VAL A 50 12.65 -1.88 -16.78
C VAL A 50 13.12 -1.95 -15.34
N ALA A 51 14.37 -1.56 -15.07
CA ALA A 51 14.89 -1.51 -13.70
C ALA A 51 14.14 -0.50 -12.84
N LEU A 52 13.81 0.68 -13.37
CA LEU A 52 13.04 1.69 -12.67
C LEU A 52 11.61 1.21 -12.38
N LEU A 53 10.94 0.54 -13.33
CA LEU A 53 9.65 -0.11 -13.08
C LEU A 53 9.74 -1.10 -11.92
N ALA A 54 10.74 -1.98 -11.94
CA ALA A 54 10.91 -2.99 -10.89
C ALA A 54 11.13 -2.34 -9.50
N VAL A 55 11.92 -1.27 -9.43
CA VAL A 55 12.12 -0.48 -8.20
C VAL A 55 10.82 0.16 -7.73
N ASN A 56 10.04 0.77 -8.63
CA ASN A 56 8.77 1.40 -8.30
C ASN A 56 7.75 0.38 -7.77
N LEU A 57 7.62 -0.78 -8.41
CA LEU A 57 6.75 -1.86 -7.97
C LEU A 57 7.12 -2.37 -6.58
N HIS A 58 8.42 -2.58 -6.33
CA HIS A 58 8.92 -2.99 -5.02
C HIS A 58 8.66 -1.92 -3.95
N ALA A 59 8.96 -0.66 -4.26
CA ALA A 59 8.79 0.45 -3.32
C ALA A 59 7.31 0.69 -3.00
N TRP A 60 6.43 0.63 -4.02
CA TRP A 60 4.99 0.79 -3.84
C TRP A 60 4.42 -0.27 -2.89
N TYR A 61 4.70 -1.54 -3.17
CA TYR A 61 4.18 -2.61 -2.32
C TYR A 61 4.74 -2.54 -0.89
N THR A 62 6.02 -2.16 -0.74
CA THR A 62 6.64 -2.00 0.58
C THR A 62 6.00 -0.88 1.39
N ALA A 63 5.72 0.27 0.78
CA ALA A 63 5.02 1.38 1.44
C ALA A 63 3.58 1.00 1.81
N PHE A 64 2.87 0.33 0.89
CA PHE A 64 1.52 -0.18 1.13
C PHE A 64 1.46 -1.14 2.33
N GLU A 65 2.30 -2.17 2.35
CA GLU A 65 2.35 -3.14 3.44
C GLU A 65 2.72 -2.48 4.77
N SER A 66 3.67 -1.54 4.78
CA SER A 66 4.06 -0.79 5.98
C SER A 66 2.92 0.06 6.52
N LEU A 67 2.11 0.67 5.64
CA LEU A 67 0.92 1.42 6.04
C LEU A 67 -0.11 0.49 6.70
N LEU A 68 -0.41 -0.66 6.09
CA LEU A 68 -1.34 -1.64 6.66
C LEU A 68 -0.87 -2.12 8.04
N GLU A 69 0.43 -2.40 8.20
CA GLU A 69 1.01 -2.82 9.48
C GLU A 69 0.87 -1.75 10.56
N ARG A 70 1.06 -0.45 10.23
CA ARG A 70 0.85 0.65 11.16
C ARG A 70 -0.60 0.75 11.61
N VAL A 71 -1.54 0.63 10.69
CA VAL A 71 -2.98 0.64 11.02
C VAL A 71 -3.34 -0.54 11.90
N ALA A 72 -2.90 -1.76 11.56
CA ALA A 72 -3.11 -2.96 12.35
C ALA A 72 -2.58 -2.81 13.78
N ARG A 73 -1.35 -2.31 13.90
CA ARG A 73 -0.68 -2.12 15.20
C ARG A 73 -1.40 -1.12 16.09
N LEU A 74 -1.86 0.00 15.52
CA LEU A 74 -2.41 1.08 16.32
C LEU A 74 -3.92 0.93 16.58
N LEU A 75 -4.69 0.60 15.55
CA LEU A 75 -6.15 0.52 15.65
C LEU A 75 -6.61 -0.88 16.02
N ASP A 76 -6.20 -1.90 15.31
CA ASP A 76 -6.61 -3.28 15.57
C ASP A 76 -5.88 -3.89 16.78
N GLN A 77 -4.78 -3.27 17.21
CA GLN A 77 -3.90 -3.72 18.30
C GLN A 77 -3.38 -5.15 18.12
N THR A 78 -3.42 -5.64 16.89
CA THR A 78 -3.02 -6.99 16.51
C THR A 78 -2.33 -6.96 15.16
N VAL A 79 -1.06 -7.36 15.12
CA VAL A 79 -0.30 -7.55 13.88
C VAL A 79 -0.04 -9.04 13.74
N PRO A 80 -0.42 -9.68 12.62
CA PRO A 80 -0.12 -11.07 12.37
C PRO A 80 1.38 -11.38 12.44
N THR A 81 1.72 -12.58 12.87
CA THR A 81 3.10 -13.07 13.00
C THR A 81 3.26 -14.43 12.35
N GLY A 82 4.51 -14.91 12.22
CA GLY A 82 4.79 -16.19 11.58
C GLY A 82 5.07 -16.10 10.10
N SER A 83 5.16 -17.24 9.41
CA SER A 83 5.57 -17.30 7.99
C SER A 83 4.52 -16.77 7.01
N SER A 84 3.25 -16.76 7.39
CA SER A 84 2.11 -16.29 6.56
C SER A 84 1.69 -14.86 6.85
N TRP A 85 2.37 -14.15 7.76
CA TRP A 85 1.94 -12.85 8.28
C TRP A 85 1.54 -11.81 7.22
N HIS A 86 2.20 -11.80 6.06
CA HIS A 86 1.85 -10.90 4.95
C HIS A 86 0.44 -11.16 4.39
N ASN A 87 0.07 -12.45 4.24
CA ASN A 87 -1.27 -12.82 3.77
C ASN A 87 -2.30 -12.52 4.84
N ASP A 88 -1.99 -12.88 6.09
CA ASP A 88 -2.90 -12.70 7.22
C ASP A 88 -3.17 -11.21 7.46
N LEU A 89 -2.17 -10.34 7.28
CA LEU A 89 -2.34 -8.88 7.35
C LEU A 89 -3.25 -8.38 6.23
N MET A 90 -3.07 -8.85 4.99
CA MET A 90 -3.93 -8.46 3.87
C MET A 90 -5.37 -8.91 4.11
N GLU A 91 -5.60 -10.14 4.58
CA GLU A 91 -6.94 -10.64 4.94
C GLU A 91 -7.55 -9.85 6.10
N GLN A 92 -6.78 -9.51 7.14
CA GLN A 92 -7.23 -8.65 8.24
C GLN A 92 -7.70 -7.29 7.74
N MET A 93 -6.99 -6.69 6.79
CA MET A 93 -7.30 -5.36 6.26
C MET A 93 -8.43 -5.34 5.21
N ARG A 94 -8.90 -6.50 4.77
CA ARG A 94 -10.08 -6.65 3.89
C ARG A 94 -11.41 -6.59 4.63
N ILE A 95 -11.39 -6.67 5.95
CA ILE A 95 -12.59 -6.77 6.77
C ILE A 95 -12.93 -5.39 7.36
N ASP A 96 -14.21 -5.01 7.26
CA ASP A 96 -14.73 -3.87 8.02
C ASP A 96 -14.77 -4.23 9.51
N VAL A 97 -14.26 -3.33 10.34
CA VAL A 97 -14.38 -3.45 11.80
C VAL A 97 -15.36 -2.37 12.27
N PRO A 98 -16.63 -2.74 12.56
CA PRO A 98 -17.66 -1.77 12.95
C PRO A 98 -17.24 -0.91 14.13
N GLY A 99 -17.38 0.41 14.01
CA GLY A 99 -16.99 1.36 15.04
C GLY A 99 -15.49 1.65 15.13
N LEU A 100 -14.67 1.02 14.30
CA LEU A 100 -13.22 1.22 14.28
C LEU A 100 -12.70 1.68 12.92
N ARG A 101 -12.91 0.90 11.86
CA ARG A 101 -12.44 1.22 10.49
C ARG A 101 -13.18 0.42 9.43
N ARG A 102 -13.20 0.94 8.22
CA ARG A 102 -13.57 0.19 7.01
C ARG A 102 -12.40 -0.64 6.49
N ALA A 103 -12.69 -1.52 5.53
CA ALA A 103 -11.68 -2.25 4.79
C ALA A 103 -10.74 -1.30 4.04
N LEU A 104 -9.45 -1.57 4.12
CA LEU A 104 -8.38 -0.83 3.43
C LEU A 104 -7.91 -1.54 2.16
N VAL A 105 -8.23 -2.82 2.03
CA VAL A 105 -7.91 -3.65 0.87
C VAL A 105 -9.22 -4.02 0.17
N PRO A 106 -9.57 -3.34 -0.95
CA PRO A 106 -10.75 -3.69 -1.73
C PRO A 106 -10.66 -5.11 -2.28
N SER A 107 -11.78 -5.83 -2.29
CA SER A 107 -11.78 -7.27 -2.63
C SER A 107 -11.31 -7.55 -4.06
N GLU A 108 -11.59 -6.66 -5.00
CA GLU A 108 -11.17 -6.74 -6.40
C GLU A 108 -9.65 -6.58 -6.59
N THR A 109 -8.94 -6.00 -5.61
CA THR A 109 -7.49 -5.73 -5.69
C THR A 109 -6.63 -6.87 -5.16
N VAL A 110 -7.23 -7.88 -4.53
CA VAL A 110 -6.50 -8.96 -3.82
C VAL A 110 -5.59 -9.75 -4.75
N VAL A 111 -6.08 -10.15 -5.92
CA VAL A 111 -5.29 -10.95 -6.86
C VAL A 111 -4.06 -10.18 -7.36
N PRO A 112 -4.20 -8.95 -7.90
CA PRO A 112 -3.03 -8.17 -8.32
C PRO A 112 -2.09 -7.83 -7.17
N LEU A 113 -2.59 -7.50 -5.98
CA LEU A 113 -1.75 -7.25 -4.80
C LEU A 113 -0.95 -8.49 -4.37
N TYR A 114 -1.54 -9.67 -4.48
CA TYR A 114 -0.86 -10.92 -4.20
C TYR A 114 0.31 -11.17 -5.17
N GLU A 115 0.13 -10.85 -6.45
CA GLU A 115 1.19 -10.97 -7.45
C GLU A 115 2.30 -9.93 -7.24
N LEU A 116 1.96 -8.70 -6.85
CA LEU A 116 2.94 -7.67 -6.45
C LEU A 116 3.76 -8.10 -5.23
N ARG A 117 3.12 -8.75 -4.24
CA ARG A 117 3.81 -9.30 -3.07
C ARG A 117 4.84 -10.36 -3.46
N LYS A 118 4.45 -11.30 -4.34
CA LYS A 118 5.37 -12.33 -4.84
C LYS A 118 6.56 -11.70 -5.56
N PHE A 119 6.29 -10.69 -6.40
CA PHE A 119 7.33 -9.95 -7.08
C PHE A 119 8.28 -9.26 -6.12
N ARG A 120 7.75 -8.58 -5.08
CA ARG A 120 8.57 -7.96 -4.03
C ARG A 120 9.49 -8.98 -3.35
N HIS A 121 8.97 -10.16 -3.02
CA HIS A 121 9.77 -11.21 -2.41
C HIS A 121 10.89 -11.69 -3.33
N PHE A 122 10.59 -11.90 -4.61
CA PHE A 122 11.58 -12.26 -5.61
C PHE A 122 12.63 -11.17 -5.78
N PHE A 123 12.23 -9.92 -5.99
CA PHE A 123 13.10 -8.78 -6.23
C PHE A 123 14.07 -8.54 -5.07
N ARG A 124 13.61 -8.66 -3.83
CA ARG A 124 14.42 -8.49 -2.63
C ARG A 124 15.54 -9.54 -2.51
N ASN A 125 15.32 -10.75 -3.03
CA ASN A 125 16.26 -11.88 -2.93
C ASN A 125 17.08 -12.11 -4.20
N ALA A 126 16.90 -11.29 -5.23
CA ALA A 126 17.63 -11.42 -6.48
C ALA A 126 19.04 -10.83 -6.35
N TYR A 127 20.05 -11.69 -6.33
CA TYR A 127 21.48 -11.31 -6.32
C TYR A 127 21.97 -10.80 -7.69
N THR A 128 21.29 -11.18 -8.75
CA THR A 128 21.58 -10.73 -10.13
C THR A 128 20.29 -10.18 -10.72
N LEU A 129 20.33 -8.92 -11.15
CA LEU A 129 19.19 -8.24 -11.78
C LEU A 129 19.06 -8.65 -13.25
N ASP A 130 18.83 -9.93 -13.52
CA ASP A 130 18.30 -10.35 -14.80
C ASP A 130 16.77 -10.23 -14.77
N LEU A 131 16.32 -8.99 -15.01
CA LEU A 131 14.89 -8.66 -14.96
C LEU A 131 14.23 -9.10 -16.26
N ASP A 132 13.38 -10.11 -16.16
CA ASP A 132 12.49 -10.52 -17.24
C ASP A 132 11.48 -9.41 -17.54
N LEU A 133 11.62 -8.80 -18.72
CA LEU A 133 10.77 -7.70 -19.17
C LEU A 133 9.28 -8.06 -19.14
N ALA A 134 8.92 -9.27 -19.56
CA ALA A 134 7.51 -9.71 -19.58
C ALA A 134 6.94 -9.81 -18.14
N LYS A 135 7.74 -10.30 -17.19
CA LYS A 135 7.33 -10.40 -15.78
C LYS A 135 7.19 -9.02 -15.14
N VAL A 136 8.14 -8.12 -15.37
CA VAL A 136 8.05 -6.75 -14.84
C VAL A 136 6.84 -6.04 -15.43
N GLY A 137 6.62 -6.17 -16.75
CA GLY A 137 5.45 -5.60 -17.43
C GLY A 137 4.13 -6.13 -16.88
N ALA A 138 4.00 -7.44 -16.68
CA ALA A 138 2.80 -8.02 -16.06
C ALA A 138 2.54 -7.43 -14.67
N ARG A 139 3.57 -7.28 -13.85
CA ARG A 139 3.43 -6.66 -12.50
C ARG A 139 3.08 -5.18 -12.55
N ALA A 140 3.58 -4.44 -13.53
CA ALA A 140 3.18 -3.04 -13.74
C ALA A 140 1.68 -2.95 -14.06
N ARG A 141 1.14 -3.85 -14.87
CA ARG A 141 -0.31 -3.94 -15.13
C ARG A 141 -1.13 -4.31 -13.89
N ASP A 142 -0.60 -5.20 -13.04
CA ASP A 142 -1.25 -5.52 -11.77
C ASP A 142 -1.33 -4.28 -10.86
N LEU A 143 -0.28 -3.45 -10.84
CA LEU A 143 -0.30 -2.21 -10.09
C LEU A 143 -1.32 -1.22 -10.66
N GLU A 144 -1.36 -1.02 -11.98
CA GLU A 144 -2.35 -0.16 -12.63
C GLU A 144 -3.79 -0.61 -12.34
N ALA A 145 -4.02 -1.92 -12.25
CA ALA A 145 -5.33 -2.45 -11.92
C ALA A 145 -5.72 -2.27 -10.45
N ALA A 146 -4.77 -2.36 -9.52
CA ALA A 146 -5.05 -2.33 -8.08
C ALA A 146 -4.97 -0.92 -7.47
N ALA A 147 -3.99 -0.11 -7.88
CA ALA A 147 -3.63 1.12 -7.19
C ALA A 147 -4.78 2.14 -7.08
N PRO A 148 -5.61 2.40 -8.10
CA PRO A 148 -6.69 3.37 -7.98
C PRO A 148 -7.66 3.06 -6.84
N SER A 149 -8.17 1.83 -6.78
CA SER A 149 -9.11 1.40 -5.72
C SER A 149 -8.46 1.37 -4.34
N VAL A 150 -7.20 0.95 -4.26
CA VAL A 150 -6.44 0.95 -3.01
C VAL A 150 -6.26 2.38 -2.51
N ILE A 151 -5.80 3.29 -3.36
CA ILE A 151 -5.58 4.70 -2.98
C ILE A 151 -6.88 5.37 -2.54
N GLU A 152 -7.99 5.11 -3.25
CA GLU A 152 -9.31 5.60 -2.84
C GLU A 152 -9.71 5.10 -1.45
N ALA A 153 -9.51 3.82 -1.16
CA ALA A 153 -9.79 3.26 0.16
C ALA A 153 -8.92 3.89 1.27
N LEU A 154 -7.64 4.13 0.98
CA LEU A 154 -6.70 4.76 1.91
C LEU A 154 -7.00 6.26 2.12
N ASP A 155 -7.35 7.00 1.08
CA ASP A 155 -7.76 8.41 1.18
C ASP A 155 -9.03 8.54 2.05
N ARG A 156 -10.03 7.71 1.80
CA ARG A 156 -11.26 7.65 2.62
C ARG A 156 -10.93 7.36 4.09
N PHE A 157 -10.06 6.40 4.36
CA PHE A 157 -9.61 6.09 5.71
C PHE A 157 -8.91 7.29 6.36
N ALA A 158 -8.03 7.99 5.65
CA ALA A 158 -7.34 9.17 6.16
C ALA A 158 -8.32 10.29 6.54
N GLU A 159 -9.38 10.50 5.74
CA GLU A 159 -10.45 11.45 6.04
C GLU A 159 -11.28 11.03 7.28
N GLU A 160 -11.63 9.75 7.39
CA GLU A 160 -12.35 9.21 8.55
C GLU A 160 -11.52 9.38 9.84
N LEU A 161 -10.22 9.07 9.78
CA LEU A 161 -9.30 9.28 10.90
C LEU A 161 -9.20 10.77 11.29
N ALA A 162 -9.11 11.67 10.32
CA ALA A 162 -9.07 13.11 10.57
C ALA A 162 -10.33 13.60 11.28
N ARG A 163 -11.51 13.15 10.86
CA ARG A 163 -12.79 13.46 11.50
C ARG A 163 -12.85 12.95 12.95
N ALA A 164 -12.46 11.70 13.17
CA ALA A 164 -12.41 11.12 14.52
C ALA A 164 -11.48 11.90 15.47
N ILE A 165 -10.31 12.32 14.98
CA ILE A 165 -9.38 13.14 15.76
C ILE A 165 -10.01 14.51 16.11
N GLN A 166 -10.72 15.15 15.17
CA GLN A 166 -11.39 16.43 15.41
C GLN A 166 -12.50 16.29 16.47
N GLU A 167 -13.31 15.25 16.40
CA GLU A 167 -14.36 14.97 17.39
C GLU A 167 -13.76 14.74 18.78
N LEU A 168 -12.71 13.94 18.88
CA LEU A 168 -11.99 13.72 20.13
C LEU A 168 -11.35 15.00 20.70
N THR A 169 -11.01 15.97 19.87
CA THR A 169 -10.41 17.23 20.31
C THR A 169 -11.46 18.22 20.82
N ARG A 170 -12.69 18.16 20.30
CA ARG A 170 -13.80 19.08 20.65
C ARG A 170 -14.59 18.66 21.89
N SER A 171 -14.61 17.37 22.19
CA SER A 171 -15.35 16.82 23.35
C SER A 171 -14.53 16.91 24.61
#